data_b99a4f45b9d3c98acd2c1c4246778661
#
_entry.id   b99a4f45b9d3c98acd2c1c4246778661
#
_cell.length_a   1.000
_cell.length_b   1.000
_cell.length_c   1.000
_cell.angle_alpha   90.00
_cell.angle_beta   90.00
_cell.angle_gamma   90.00
#
_symmetry.space_group_name_H-M   'P 1'
#
loop_
_entity.id
_entity.type
_entity.pdbx_description
1 polymer ?
#
loop_
_entity_poly.entity_id
_entity_poly.type
_entity_poly.pdbx_seq_one_letter_code
_entity_poly.pdbx_strand_id
1 'polypeptide(L)'
;HLEGTELDMTKDMGAGSFGNPYRWRPLTWKANGKTYCNERATSTQQTGFSFVAQSRGWLPDAIGGIFWFGVDDATSTVYHPMYSCITRAPETFKKGNGAMMV
;
A
#
# COMPACT_ATOMS: atom_id res chain seq x y z
N HIS A 1 -2.19 8.11 -9.97
CA HIS A 1 -3.20 7.63 -10.93
C HIS A 1 -4.10 8.75 -11.46
N LEU A 2 -4.38 9.73 -10.62
CA LEU A 2 -5.18 10.91 -10.96
C LEU A 2 -4.38 12.19 -10.78
N GLU A 3 -3.09 12.08 -10.56
CA GLU A 3 -2.16 13.20 -10.41
C GLU A 3 -2.20 14.09 -11.64
N GLY A 4 -2.30 15.39 -11.42
CA GLY A 4 -2.41 16.38 -12.49
C GLY A 4 -3.79 16.50 -13.14
N THR A 5 -4.80 15.77 -12.70
CA THR A 5 -6.20 15.89 -13.15
C THR A 5 -7.02 16.73 -12.17
N GLU A 6 -8.27 17.02 -12.50
CA GLU A 6 -9.22 17.67 -11.58
C GLU A 6 -9.52 16.80 -10.32
N LEU A 7 -9.27 15.49 -10.43
CA LEU A 7 -9.46 14.53 -9.34
C LEU A 7 -8.16 14.26 -8.57
N ASP A 8 -7.15 15.09 -8.75
CA ASP A 8 -5.87 14.97 -8.04
C ASP A 8 -6.06 15.11 -6.52
N MET A 9 -5.97 13.99 -5.84
CA MET A 9 -6.23 13.91 -4.41
C MET A 9 -5.19 14.63 -3.56
N THR A 10 -4.03 14.97 -4.12
CA THR A 10 -2.99 15.74 -3.41
C THR A 10 -3.37 17.22 -3.29
N LYS A 11 -4.33 17.68 -4.07
CA LYS A 11 -4.83 19.05 -4.10
C LYS A 11 -6.18 19.22 -3.42
N ASP A 12 -6.82 18.13 -3.04
CA ASP A 12 -8.10 18.11 -2.37
C ASP A 12 -7.96 18.51 -0.88
N MET A 13 -9.03 19.02 -0.31
CA MET A 13 -9.10 19.32 1.14
C MET A 13 -8.77 18.11 2.01
N GLY A 14 -9.05 16.89 1.55
CA GLY A 14 -8.71 15.65 2.22
C GLY A 14 -7.21 15.36 2.29
N ALA A 15 -6.39 16.03 1.48
CA ALA A 15 -4.94 15.84 1.47
C ALA A 15 -4.23 16.55 2.65
N GLY A 16 -4.91 17.46 3.32
CA GLY A 16 -4.32 18.25 4.40
C GLY A 16 -3.25 19.23 3.92
N SER A 17 -2.55 19.83 4.86
CA SER A 17 -1.58 20.91 4.60
C SER A 17 -0.36 20.48 3.79
N PHE A 18 -0.11 19.18 3.70
CA PHE A 18 1.10 18.63 3.06
C PHE A 18 0.82 17.97 1.72
N GLY A 19 -0.38 18.10 1.17
CA GLY A 19 -0.73 17.46 -0.09
C GLY A 19 -0.60 15.94 -0.05
N ASN A 20 -0.98 15.32 1.06
CA ASN A 20 -0.81 13.89 1.27
C ASN A 20 -1.76 13.09 0.36
N PRO A 21 -1.25 12.23 -0.56
CA PRO A 21 -2.07 11.46 -1.48
C PRO A 21 -2.95 10.40 -0.82
N TYR A 22 -2.70 10.09 0.44
CA TYR A 22 -3.44 9.04 1.17
C TYR A 22 -4.75 9.50 1.78
N ARG A 23 -5.04 10.77 1.76
CA ARG A 23 -6.03 11.39 2.63
C ARG A 23 -5.79 11.12 4.11
N TRP A 24 -5.96 12.12 4.92
CA TRP A 24 -6.11 11.93 6.35
C TRP A 24 -7.29 11.01 6.59
N ARG A 25 -7.27 10.19 7.55
CA ARG A 25 -8.30 9.24 8.00
C ARG A 25 -9.69 9.44 7.37
N PRO A 26 -10.49 8.39 7.20
CA PRO A 26 -11.88 8.54 6.82
C PRO A 26 -12.56 9.50 7.79
N LEU A 27 -13.03 10.64 7.30
CA LEU A 27 -13.77 11.62 8.07
C LEU A 27 -15.24 11.39 7.82
N THR A 28 -16.01 11.42 8.88
CA THR A 28 -17.48 11.38 8.83
C THR A 28 -18.00 12.62 9.50
N TRP A 29 -18.88 13.34 8.84
CA TRP A 29 -19.49 14.55 9.38
C TRP A 29 -20.97 14.63 9.05
N LYS A 30 -21.69 15.46 9.78
CA LYS A 30 -23.11 15.74 9.54
C LYS A 30 -23.30 17.15 9.01
N ALA A 31 -24.10 17.30 7.98
CA ALA A 31 -24.52 18.58 7.45
C ALA A 31 -25.96 18.46 6.93
N ASN A 32 -26.80 19.47 7.24
CA ASN A 32 -28.20 19.51 6.79
C ASN A 32 -29.00 18.22 7.08
N GLY A 33 -28.78 17.61 8.25
CA GLY A 33 -29.46 16.38 8.66
C GLY A 33 -28.99 15.11 7.94
N LYS A 34 -27.98 15.18 7.08
CA LYS A 34 -27.38 14.05 6.36
C LYS A 34 -25.99 13.76 6.90
N THR A 35 -25.61 12.49 6.83
CA THR A 35 -24.26 12.05 7.16
C THR A 35 -23.46 11.90 5.86
N TYR A 36 -22.28 12.46 5.85
CA TYR A 36 -21.32 12.40 4.76
C TYR A 36 -20.05 11.71 5.23
N CYS A 37 -19.35 11.07 4.31
CA CYS A 37 -18.01 10.56 4.54
C CYS A 37 -17.14 10.88 3.31
N ASN A 38 -15.85 11.07 3.54
CA ASN A 38 -14.90 11.17 2.44
C ASN A 38 -14.58 9.79 1.88
N GLU A 39 -14.25 9.72 0.61
CA GLU A 39 -13.75 8.49 0.00
C GLU A 39 -12.36 8.13 0.56
N ARG A 40 -12.07 6.84 0.57
CA ARG A 40 -10.75 6.33 0.94
C ARG A 40 -9.88 6.23 -0.31
N ALA A 41 -8.62 6.61 -0.19
CA ALA A 41 -7.62 6.28 -1.20
C ALA A 41 -7.42 4.77 -1.27
N THR A 42 -6.99 4.27 -2.42
CA THR A 42 -6.63 2.85 -2.60
C THR A 42 -5.48 2.46 -1.69
N SER A 43 -4.50 3.34 -1.53
CA SER A 43 -3.45 3.22 -0.53
C SER A 43 -3.82 4.02 0.71
N THR A 44 -3.66 3.43 1.88
CA THR A 44 -3.93 4.07 3.16
C THR A 44 -2.80 3.81 4.15
N GLN A 45 -2.63 4.74 5.09
CA GLN A 45 -1.62 4.64 6.16
C GLN A 45 -1.85 3.45 7.10
N GLN A 46 -3.06 2.90 7.14
CA GLN A 46 -3.40 1.74 7.97
C GLN A 46 -3.12 0.40 7.28
N THR A 47 -2.56 0.43 6.08
CA THR A 47 -2.21 -0.80 5.37
C THR A 47 -1.14 -1.56 6.13
N GLY A 48 -1.41 -2.78 6.55
CA GLY A 48 -0.43 -3.60 7.27
C GLY A 48 0.53 -4.33 6.33
N PHE A 49 0.06 -4.69 5.16
CA PHE A 49 0.86 -5.29 4.09
C PHE A 49 0.14 -5.16 2.75
N SER A 50 0.90 -5.30 1.69
CA SER A 50 0.37 -5.37 0.34
C SER A 50 1.18 -6.33 -0.51
N PHE A 51 0.60 -6.80 -1.60
CA PHE A 51 1.33 -7.67 -2.51
C PHE A 51 0.85 -7.50 -3.95
N VAL A 52 1.73 -7.87 -4.88
CA VAL A 52 1.39 -8.05 -6.28
C VAL A 52 1.74 -9.48 -6.67
N ALA A 53 0.76 -10.24 -7.14
CA ALA A 53 0.98 -11.57 -7.70
C ALA A 53 1.21 -11.44 -9.21
N GLN A 54 2.37 -11.88 -9.68
CA GLN A 54 2.72 -11.87 -11.10
C GLN A 54 2.82 -13.31 -11.60
N SER A 55 2.03 -13.65 -12.60
CA SER A 55 2.09 -14.95 -13.26
C SER A 55 2.66 -14.79 -14.67
N ARG A 56 3.67 -15.61 -14.99
CA ARG A 56 4.37 -15.61 -16.29
C ARG A 56 4.35 -17.02 -16.86
N GLY A 57 3.21 -17.39 -17.46
CA GLY A 57 2.96 -18.74 -17.96
C GLY A 57 3.91 -19.24 -19.06
N TRP A 58 4.77 -18.35 -19.58
CA TRP A 58 5.82 -18.68 -20.57
C TRP A 58 7.16 -19.09 -19.93
N LEU A 59 7.25 -19.08 -18.62
CA LEU A 59 8.45 -19.47 -17.88
C LEU A 59 8.22 -20.78 -17.13
N PRO A 60 9.30 -21.51 -16.80
CA PRO A 60 9.20 -22.69 -15.93
C PRO A 60 8.50 -22.37 -14.60
N ASP A 61 7.76 -23.31 -14.05
CA ASP A 61 6.93 -23.13 -12.84
C ASP A 61 7.72 -22.60 -11.64
N ALA A 62 8.98 -23.02 -11.51
CA ALA A 62 9.85 -22.56 -10.42
C ALA A 62 10.06 -21.03 -10.39
N ILE A 63 10.03 -20.38 -11.55
CA ILE A 63 10.27 -18.95 -11.71
C ILE A 63 9.11 -18.23 -12.40
N GLY A 64 8.08 -18.95 -12.81
CA GLY A 64 6.90 -18.40 -13.51
C GLY A 64 6.07 -17.51 -12.62
N GLY A 65 5.95 -17.84 -11.35
CA GLY A 65 5.24 -17.07 -10.35
C GLY A 65 6.16 -16.20 -9.48
N ILE A 66 5.81 -14.93 -9.33
CA ILE A 66 6.45 -14.04 -8.36
C ILE A 66 5.37 -13.46 -7.45
N PHE A 67 5.63 -13.52 -6.17
CA PHE A 67 4.87 -12.84 -5.13
C PHE A 67 5.70 -11.64 -4.64
N TRP A 68 5.33 -10.47 -5.11
CA TRP A 68 5.93 -9.21 -4.67
C TRP A 68 5.29 -8.81 -3.36
N PHE A 69 5.98 -8.97 -2.27
CA PHE A 69 5.46 -8.70 -0.93
C PHE A 69 6.08 -7.46 -0.31
N GLY A 70 5.23 -6.62 0.25
CA GLY A 70 5.63 -5.43 1.00
C GLY A 70 4.87 -5.33 2.30
N VAL A 71 5.50 -4.81 3.33
CA VAL A 71 4.89 -4.51 4.63
C VAL A 71 4.63 -3.03 4.73
N ASP A 72 3.65 -2.68 5.58
CA ASP A 72 3.24 -1.31 5.81
C ASP A 72 2.55 -0.69 4.58
N ASP A 73 2.55 0.62 4.47
CA ASP A 73 1.86 1.39 3.45
C ASP A 73 2.31 1.04 2.02
N ALA A 74 1.33 0.72 1.16
CA ALA A 74 1.58 0.24 -0.20
C ALA A 74 2.32 1.24 -1.10
N THR A 75 2.29 2.53 -0.78
CA THR A 75 2.93 3.56 -1.61
C THR A 75 4.40 3.74 -1.28
N SER A 76 4.78 3.56 -0.02
CA SER A 76 6.15 3.77 0.47
C SER A 76 6.91 2.47 0.72
N THR A 77 6.25 1.32 0.65
CA THR A 77 6.89 0.03 0.88
C THR A 77 7.84 -0.37 -0.24
N VAL A 78 8.87 -1.11 0.14
CA VAL A 78 9.75 -1.79 -0.80
C VAL A 78 9.24 -3.21 -1.03
N TYR A 79 8.85 -3.53 -2.25
CA TYR A 79 8.38 -4.85 -2.61
C TYR A 79 9.53 -5.82 -2.83
N HIS A 80 9.50 -6.94 -2.14
CA HIS A 80 10.48 -8.01 -2.25
C HIS A 80 9.95 -9.13 -3.14
N PRO A 81 10.68 -9.54 -4.18
CA PRO A 81 10.26 -10.63 -5.03
C PRO A 81 10.48 -11.99 -4.32
N MET A 82 9.43 -12.75 -4.23
CA MET A 82 9.45 -14.12 -3.71
C MET A 82 8.98 -15.07 -4.80
N TYR A 83 9.88 -15.91 -5.28
CA TYR A 83 9.56 -16.92 -6.28
C TYR A 83 8.99 -18.18 -5.59
N SER A 84 8.21 -18.96 -6.33
CA SER A 84 7.64 -20.22 -5.81
C SER A 84 8.71 -21.24 -5.38
N CYS A 85 9.92 -21.13 -5.90
CA CYS A 85 11.05 -22.01 -5.57
C CYS A 85 11.95 -21.51 -4.43
N ILE A 86 11.62 -20.39 -3.75
CA ILE A 86 12.47 -19.92 -2.67
C ILE A 86 12.48 -20.91 -1.51
N THR A 87 13.65 -21.14 -0.95
CA THR A 87 13.88 -22.01 0.21
C THR A 87 14.12 -21.23 1.50
N ARG A 88 14.27 -19.93 1.39
CA ARG A 88 14.55 -19.02 2.52
C ARG A 88 13.78 -17.70 2.34
N ALA A 89 13.13 -17.25 3.39
CA ALA A 89 12.62 -15.87 3.44
C ALA A 89 13.80 -14.89 3.59
N PRO A 90 13.68 -13.67 3.01
CA PRO A 90 14.62 -12.60 3.29
C PRO A 90 14.75 -12.34 4.80
N GLU A 91 15.93 -11.94 5.25
CA GLU A 91 16.18 -11.71 6.69
C GLU A 91 15.23 -10.67 7.29
N THR A 92 14.85 -9.68 6.51
CA THR A 92 13.90 -8.63 6.90
C THR A 92 12.49 -9.14 7.24
N PHE A 93 12.14 -10.36 6.78
CA PHE A 93 10.85 -10.99 7.06
C PHE A 93 10.95 -12.11 8.10
N LYS A 94 12.12 -12.31 8.69
CA LYS A 94 12.28 -13.24 9.79
C LYS A 94 11.85 -12.59 11.11
N LYS A 95 11.62 -13.44 12.11
CA LYS A 95 11.29 -12.99 13.46
C LYS A 95 12.39 -12.05 13.99
N GLY A 96 12.02 -10.82 14.24
CA GLY A 96 12.90 -9.85 14.88
C GLY A 96 13.11 -10.17 16.36
N ASN A 97 14.14 -9.62 16.93
CA ASN A 97 14.44 -9.67 18.36
C ASN A 97 13.70 -8.61 19.20
N GLY A 98 12.87 -7.80 18.54
CA GLY A 98 12.16 -6.67 19.18
C GLY A 98 13.02 -5.42 19.42
N ALA A 99 14.27 -5.41 19.02
CA ALA A 99 15.09 -4.21 19.08
C ALA A 99 14.68 -3.24 17.97
N MET A 100 14.44 -1.98 18.34
CA MET A 100 14.29 -0.94 17.34
C MET A 100 15.64 -0.72 16.64
N MET A 101 15.63 -0.68 15.32
CA MET A 101 16.75 -0.11 14.58
C MET A 101 16.74 1.39 14.78
N VAL A 102 17.79 1.90 15.41
CA VAL A 102 18.02 3.34 15.60
C VAL A 102 18.89 3.82 14.45
#